data_b266a1f4615bc1e149c03fb5822a067f
#
_entry.id   b266a1f4615bc1e149c03fb5822a067f
#
_cell.length_a   1.000
_cell.length_b   1.000
_cell.length_c   1.000
_cell.angle_alpha   90.00
_cell.angle_beta   90.00
_cell.angle_gamma   90.00
#
_symmetry.space_group_name_H-M   'P 1'
#
loop_
_entity.id
_entity.type
_entity.pdbx_description
1 polymer ?
#
loop_
_entity_poly.entity_id
_entity_poly.type
_entity_poly.pdbx_seq_one_letter_code
_entity_poly.pdbx_strand_id
1 'polypeptide(L)'
;ELFVAWGSEFLDNVNAIDWTISIYENYGTTILAIALTPLVCFLLLAIILIVISTLLRLYEFASMKIYNVHRPCPFCGNTHDFKYMIDGEEWSIPLHPGLYGILHQTNHDTGVRVPTMLMNGKAKLTRKCPNCERLVNEGHDKTYGTDIHIGIVGARSSGKSYMLYSGLEMLSQHFGDDFEQTDSDSNNKLADVTKRIHNGDGIQTAVKNRYKAIQFKLKRKWRPVPYHLFFYDVAGEKFNASTNKSQAALEFYNKVKTVVFIIDPTMTDIDKVVPSDAFTEWFKKHGNQSEKYDTEGTLSELKNILTQQVGRKTKDIDIIITCTKKDLGYLENSNYTYDLDENMIKKFISEELGLANVINSVSDFKSVSYAAVSATAEDRSALEKLFLNILKQRGIKMD
;
A
#
# COMPACT_ATOMS: atom_id res chain seq x y z
N GLU A 1 -92.78 -5.09 -31.03
CA GLU A 1 -91.74 -6.09 -30.54
C GLU A 1 -90.34 -5.40 -30.40
N LEU A 2 -89.90 -4.50 -31.30
CA LEU A 2 -88.64 -3.82 -31.22
C LEU A 2 -88.50 -2.86 -30.00
N PHE A 3 -89.57 -2.19 -29.60
CA PHE A 3 -89.62 -1.32 -28.42
C PHE A 3 -89.48 -2.08 -27.09
N VAL A 4 -90.02 -3.33 -27.01
CA VAL A 4 -89.94 -4.14 -25.82
C VAL A 4 -88.50 -4.71 -25.65
N ALA A 5 -87.86 -5.10 -26.75
CA ALA A 5 -86.48 -5.57 -26.73
C ALA A 5 -85.52 -4.45 -26.33
N TRP A 6 -85.77 -3.21 -26.82
CA TRP A 6 -84.95 -2.06 -26.46
C TRP A 6 -85.11 -1.63 -24.99
N GLY A 7 -86.33 -1.74 -24.50
CA GLY A 7 -86.68 -1.48 -23.09
C GLY A 7 -86.06 -2.49 -22.14
N SER A 8 -86.03 -3.77 -22.47
CA SER A 8 -85.33 -4.79 -21.67
C SER A 8 -83.80 -4.61 -21.63
N GLU A 9 -83.24 -4.34 -22.77
CA GLU A 9 -81.79 -4.13 -22.85
C GLU A 9 -81.34 -2.84 -22.12
N PHE A 10 -82.18 -1.80 -22.11
CA PHE A 10 -81.99 -0.56 -21.35
C PHE A 10 -82.07 -0.82 -19.83
N LEU A 11 -83.07 -1.60 -19.38
CA LEU A 11 -83.28 -1.98 -17.98
C LEU A 11 -82.15 -2.90 -17.48
N ASP A 12 -81.67 -3.81 -18.31
CA ASP A 12 -80.51 -4.65 -17.96
C ASP A 12 -79.25 -3.83 -17.80
N ASN A 13 -79.03 -2.79 -18.65
CA ASN A 13 -77.88 -1.88 -18.52
C ASN A 13 -77.99 -1.01 -17.26
N VAL A 14 -79.25 -0.51 -16.91
CA VAL A 14 -79.45 0.27 -15.67
C VAL A 14 -79.26 -0.61 -14.43
N ASN A 15 -79.73 -1.86 -14.43
CA ASN A 15 -79.50 -2.82 -13.35
C ASN A 15 -77.98 -3.13 -13.21
N ALA A 16 -77.28 -3.27 -14.31
CA ALA A 16 -75.82 -3.47 -14.29
C ALA A 16 -75.06 -2.25 -13.70
N ILE A 17 -75.52 -1.03 -13.99
CA ILE A 17 -74.98 0.20 -13.43
C ILE A 17 -75.27 0.29 -11.92
N ASP A 18 -76.48 0.03 -11.48
CA ASP A 18 -76.86 0.02 -10.07
C ASP A 18 -76.07 -1.04 -9.29
N TRP A 19 -75.88 -2.21 -9.88
CA TRP A 19 -75.06 -3.28 -9.29
C TRP A 19 -73.60 -2.89 -9.16
N THR A 20 -73.00 -2.24 -10.18
CA THR A 20 -71.65 -1.72 -10.12
C THR A 20 -71.46 -0.61 -9.10
N ILE A 21 -72.44 0.31 -8.98
CA ILE A 21 -72.47 1.36 -7.95
C ILE A 21 -72.55 0.72 -6.56
N SER A 22 -73.46 -0.25 -6.34
CA SER A 22 -73.57 -0.93 -5.06
C SER A 22 -72.31 -1.70 -4.66
N ILE A 23 -71.62 -2.34 -5.62
CA ILE A 23 -70.31 -2.95 -5.36
C ILE A 23 -69.28 -1.88 -4.98
N TYR A 24 -69.25 -0.76 -5.69
CA TYR A 24 -68.33 0.30 -5.39
C TYR A 24 -68.59 0.94 -4.02
N GLU A 25 -69.81 1.17 -3.65
CA GLU A 25 -70.17 1.73 -2.35
C GLU A 25 -69.87 0.76 -1.20
N ASN A 26 -70.09 -0.54 -1.36
CA ASN A 26 -69.92 -1.53 -0.31
C ASN A 26 -68.50 -2.08 -0.23
N TYR A 27 -67.79 -2.19 -1.35
CA TYR A 27 -66.50 -2.83 -1.42
C TYR A 27 -65.40 -1.97 -2.04
N GLY A 28 -65.73 -0.75 -2.50
CA GLY A 28 -64.81 0.10 -3.24
C GLY A 28 -63.57 0.44 -2.44
N THR A 29 -63.67 0.71 -1.14
CA THR A 29 -62.55 0.93 -0.24
C THR A 29 -61.68 -0.30 -0.08
N THR A 30 -62.29 -1.49 -0.01
CA THR A 30 -61.57 -2.77 0.10
C THR A 30 -60.86 -3.11 -1.20
N ILE A 31 -61.50 -2.92 -2.35
CA ILE A 31 -60.92 -3.13 -3.67
C ILE A 31 -59.74 -2.16 -3.88
N LEU A 32 -59.92 -0.88 -3.54
CA LEU A 32 -58.87 0.13 -3.62
C LEU A 32 -57.69 -0.22 -2.70
N ALA A 33 -57.96 -0.64 -1.46
CA ALA A 33 -56.93 -1.05 -0.52
C ALA A 33 -56.14 -2.25 -1.05
N ILE A 34 -56.84 -3.28 -1.60
CA ILE A 34 -56.15 -4.44 -2.19
C ILE A 34 -55.30 -4.03 -3.40
N ALA A 35 -55.81 -3.15 -4.26
CA ALA A 35 -55.07 -2.67 -5.43
C ALA A 35 -53.83 -1.81 -5.06
N LEU A 36 -53.94 -1.01 -3.99
CA LEU A 36 -52.81 -0.15 -3.54
C LEU A 36 -51.81 -0.89 -2.67
N THR A 37 -52.18 -1.99 -2.02
CA THR A 37 -51.27 -2.74 -1.13
C THR A 37 -49.93 -3.13 -1.83
N PRO A 38 -49.91 -3.71 -3.04
CA PRO A 38 -48.66 -4.06 -3.73
C PRO A 38 -47.79 -2.84 -3.99
N LEU A 39 -48.40 -1.70 -4.36
CA LEU A 39 -47.68 -0.45 -4.59
C LEU A 39 -47.03 0.06 -3.31
N VAL A 40 -47.76 0.10 -2.20
CA VAL A 40 -47.26 0.48 -0.89
C VAL A 40 -46.12 -0.46 -0.44
N CYS A 41 -46.31 -1.76 -0.57
CA CYS A 41 -45.28 -2.76 -0.25
C CYS A 41 -44.03 -2.57 -1.11
N PHE A 42 -44.17 -2.31 -2.40
CA PHE A 42 -43.08 -2.04 -3.30
C PHE A 42 -42.32 -0.75 -2.91
N LEU A 43 -43.03 0.33 -2.59
CA LEU A 43 -42.43 1.58 -2.13
C LEU A 43 -41.69 1.39 -0.80
N LEU A 44 -42.26 0.69 0.15
CA LEU A 44 -41.59 0.37 1.43
C LEU A 44 -40.33 -0.45 1.20
N LEU A 45 -40.39 -1.47 0.36
CA LEU A 45 -39.23 -2.28 0.00
C LEU A 45 -38.13 -1.41 -0.65
N ALA A 46 -38.49 -0.54 -1.59
CA ALA A 46 -37.56 0.37 -2.24
C ALA A 46 -36.90 1.32 -1.23
N ILE A 47 -37.65 1.88 -0.28
CA ILE A 47 -37.13 2.74 0.79
C ILE A 47 -36.14 1.95 1.66
N ILE A 48 -36.49 0.74 2.07
CA ILE A 48 -35.62 -0.14 2.87
C ILE A 48 -34.30 -0.41 2.12
N LEU A 49 -34.36 -0.73 0.84
CA LEU A 49 -33.19 -0.98 0.00
C LEU A 49 -32.31 0.26 -0.13
N ILE A 50 -32.91 1.45 -0.30
CA ILE A 50 -32.17 2.73 -0.35
C ILE A 50 -31.47 3.01 0.98
N VAL A 51 -32.17 2.83 2.10
CA VAL A 51 -31.58 3.04 3.44
C VAL A 51 -30.41 2.09 3.68
N ILE A 52 -30.59 0.79 3.44
CA ILE A 52 -29.52 -0.20 3.60
C ILE A 52 -28.33 0.14 2.70
N SER A 53 -28.59 0.46 1.43
CA SER A 53 -27.54 0.83 0.47
C SER A 53 -26.77 2.06 0.91
N THR A 54 -27.46 3.05 1.43
CA THR A 54 -26.84 4.29 1.94
C THR A 54 -25.98 4.01 3.17
N LEU A 55 -26.48 3.22 4.11
CA LEU A 55 -25.70 2.81 5.30
C LEU A 55 -24.43 2.05 4.92
N LEU A 56 -24.51 1.13 3.97
CA LEU A 56 -23.36 0.38 3.48
C LEU A 56 -22.33 1.27 2.78
N ARG A 57 -22.77 2.25 1.98
CA ARG A 57 -21.86 3.25 1.36
C ARG A 57 -21.18 4.10 2.42
N LEU A 58 -21.92 4.58 3.43
CA LEU A 58 -21.37 5.34 4.55
C LEU A 58 -20.36 4.51 5.35
N TYR A 59 -20.67 3.25 5.61
CA TYR A 59 -19.76 2.32 6.26
C TYR A 59 -18.48 2.11 5.46
N GLU A 60 -18.57 1.88 4.14
CA GLU A 60 -17.40 1.74 3.26
C GLU A 60 -16.55 3.03 3.26
N PHE A 61 -17.20 4.18 3.12
CA PHE A 61 -16.51 5.49 3.15
C PHE A 61 -15.80 5.72 4.51
N ALA A 62 -16.51 5.48 5.62
CA ALA A 62 -15.96 5.63 6.95
C ALA A 62 -14.77 4.67 7.18
N SER A 63 -14.91 3.41 6.78
CA SER A 63 -13.84 2.42 6.90
C SER A 63 -12.61 2.79 6.06
N MET A 64 -12.80 3.27 4.82
CA MET A 64 -11.70 3.77 4.00
C MET A 64 -10.96 4.93 4.67
N LYS A 65 -11.70 5.86 5.27
CA LYS A 65 -11.11 7.01 5.97
C LYS A 65 -10.41 6.60 7.26
N ILE A 66 -11.03 5.77 8.10
CA ILE A 66 -10.48 5.30 9.38
C ILE A 66 -9.20 4.48 9.15
N TYR A 67 -9.22 3.58 8.18
CA TYR A 67 -8.08 2.72 7.89
C TYR A 67 -7.09 3.32 6.89
N ASN A 68 -7.31 4.57 6.46
CA ASN A 68 -6.44 5.29 5.52
C ASN A 68 -6.17 4.47 4.24
N VAL A 69 -7.22 3.90 3.66
CA VAL A 69 -7.12 3.09 2.46
C VAL A 69 -7.10 3.99 1.23
N HIS A 70 -5.97 4.03 0.57
CA HIS A 70 -5.81 4.71 -0.71
C HIS A 70 -5.50 3.68 -1.78
N ARG A 71 -6.13 3.82 -2.93
CA ARG A 71 -5.92 2.93 -4.08
C ARG A 71 -5.51 3.73 -5.31
N PRO A 72 -4.38 4.45 -5.26
CA PRO A 72 -3.91 5.21 -6.40
C PRO A 72 -3.51 4.28 -7.56
N CYS A 73 -3.49 4.84 -8.76
CA CYS A 73 -2.87 4.15 -9.89
C CYS A 73 -1.37 3.99 -9.64
N PRO A 74 -0.80 2.78 -9.74
CA PRO A 74 0.63 2.57 -9.53
C PRO A 74 1.51 3.19 -10.62
N PHE A 75 0.91 3.62 -11.75
CA PHE A 75 1.64 4.16 -12.90
C PHE A 75 1.64 5.69 -12.97
N CYS A 76 0.57 6.36 -12.55
CA CYS A 76 0.42 7.82 -12.66
C CYS A 76 -0.11 8.51 -11.41
N GLY A 77 -0.30 7.78 -10.31
CA GLY A 77 -0.75 8.36 -9.04
C GLY A 77 -2.23 8.76 -8.99
N ASN A 78 -2.97 8.69 -10.10
CA ASN A 78 -4.39 9.05 -10.12
C ASN A 78 -5.21 8.24 -9.10
N THR A 79 -6.11 8.90 -8.37
CA THR A 79 -6.93 8.29 -7.32
C THR A 79 -8.40 8.19 -7.65
N HIS A 80 -8.85 8.78 -8.77
CA HIS A 80 -10.27 8.97 -9.09
C HIS A 80 -10.67 8.31 -10.41
N ASP A 81 -11.97 8.08 -10.55
CA ASP A 81 -12.68 7.73 -11.79
C ASP A 81 -12.18 6.46 -12.51
N PHE A 82 -11.70 5.48 -11.75
CA PHE A 82 -11.33 4.20 -12.32
C PHE A 82 -12.53 3.46 -12.90
N LYS A 83 -12.34 2.93 -14.11
CA LYS A 83 -13.30 2.05 -14.78
C LYS A 83 -12.96 0.59 -14.46
N TYR A 84 -13.96 -0.19 -14.09
CA TYR A 84 -13.76 -1.61 -13.81
C TYR A 84 -13.83 -2.42 -15.10
N MET A 85 -12.89 -3.35 -15.24
CA MET A 85 -12.81 -4.27 -16.36
C MET A 85 -13.24 -5.67 -15.90
N ILE A 86 -14.20 -6.27 -16.59
CA ILE A 86 -14.74 -7.58 -16.26
C ILE A 86 -14.79 -8.37 -17.56
N ASP A 87 -14.15 -9.53 -17.59
CA ASP A 87 -14.02 -10.39 -18.78
C ASP A 87 -13.50 -9.66 -20.01
N GLY A 88 -12.64 -8.64 -19.82
CA GLY A 88 -12.04 -7.85 -20.89
C GLY A 88 -12.85 -6.63 -21.33
N GLU A 89 -14.08 -6.47 -20.85
CA GLU A 89 -14.96 -5.36 -21.20
C GLU A 89 -15.07 -4.34 -20.05
N GLU A 90 -15.39 -3.09 -20.40
CA GLU A 90 -15.60 -2.02 -19.45
C GLU A 90 -17.00 -2.15 -18.83
N TRP A 91 -17.05 -2.23 -17.48
CA TRP A 91 -18.31 -2.25 -16.75
C TRP A 91 -18.95 -0.86 -16.73
N SER A 92 -20.09 -0.72 -17.37
CA SER A 92 -20.77 0.57 -17.60
C SER A 92 -21.54 1.09 -16.39
N ILE A 93 -21.96 0.20 -15.48
CA ILE A 93 -22.78 0.57 -14.33
C ILE A 93 -21.88 0.90 -13.12
N PRO A 94 -22.12 2.01 -12.39
CA PRO A 94 -21.35 2.33 -11.21
C PRO A 94 -21.40 1.22 -10.15
N LEU A 95 -20.26 0.64 -9.79
CA LEU A 95 -20.15 -0.43 -8.80
C LEU A 95 -20.20 0.11 -7.37
N HIS A 96 -21.39 0.20 -6.83
CA HIS A 96 -21.66 0.56 -5.43
C HIS A 96 -22.97 -0.08 -4.97
N PRO A 97 -23.21 -0.32 -3.67
CA PRO A 97 -24.49 -0.78 -3.16
C PRO A 97 -25.63 0.12 -3.65
N GLY A 98 -26.69 -0.47 -4.16
CA GLY A 98 -27.82 0.29 -4.73
C GLY A 98 -28.96 -0.60 -5.17
N LEU A 99 -29.90 -0.02 -5.92
CA LEU A 99 -31.09 -0.73 -6.44
C LEU A 99 -30.72 -1.87 -7.40
N TYR A 100 -29.61 -1.76 -8.12
CA TYR A 100 -29.12 -2.83 -9.02
C TYR A 100 -28.42 -3.98 -8.28
N GLY A 101 -28.38 -3.93 -6.97
CA GLY A 101 -27.81 -4.94 -6.11
C GLY A 101 -27.06 -4.34 -4.91
N ILE A 102 -27.29 -4.90 -3.72
CA ILE A 102 -26.70 -4.41 -2.47
C ILE A 102 -25.25 -4.89 -2.36
N LEU A 103 -25.00 -6.18 -2.40
CA LEU A 103 -23.67 -6.77 -2.25
C LEU A 103 -23.03 -7.14 -3.60
N HIS A 104 -23.85 -7.45 -4.60
CA HIS A 104 -23.40 -7.81 -5.94
C HIS A 104 -24.33 -7.20 -6.98
N GLN A 105 -23.79 -6.82 -8.11
CA GLN A 105 -24.52 -6.51 -9.32
C GLN A 105 -24.40 -7.65 -10.32
N THR A 106 -25.45 -7.93 -11.07
CA THR A 106 -25.45 -8.96 -12.11
C THR A 106 -25.68 -8.28 -13.45
N ASN A 107 -24.84 -8.57 -14.42
CA ASN A 107 -25.10 -8.21 -15.81
C ASN A 107 -26.17 -9.16 -16.36
N HIS A 108 -27.29 -8.63 -16.81
CA HIS A 108 -28.42 -9.44 -17.32
C HIS A 108 -28.10 -10.14 -18.63
N ASP A 109 -27.19 -9.55 -19.44
CA ASP A 109 -26.85 -10.09 -20.77
C ASP A 109 -25.84 -11.25 -20.67
N THR A 110 -24.87 -11.12 -19.76
CA THR A 110 -23.77 -12.11 -19.61
C THR A 110 -23.95 -13.02 -18.39
N GLY A 111 -24.86 -12.71 -17.47
CA GLY A 111 -25.03 -13.42 -16.21
C GLY A 111 -23.89 -13.22 -15.21
N VAL A 112 -22.89 -12.42 -15.53
CA VAL A 112 -21.71 -12.19 -14.67
C VAL A 112 -22.11 -11.40 -13.44
N ARG A 113 -21.72 -11.92 -12.26
CA ARG A 113 -22.00 -11.34 -10.96
C ARG A 113 -20.78 -10.68 -10.35
N VAL A 114 -20.86 -9.39 -10.03
CA VAL A 114 -19.75 -8.55 -9.58
C VAL A 114 -20.01 -7.96 -8.20
N PRO A 115 -19.03 -7.97 -7.29
CA PRO A 115 -19.19 -7.37 -5.97
C PRO A 115 -19.23 -5.83 -6.04
N THR A 116 -20.08 -5.22 -5.21
CA THR A 116 -20.31 -3.77 -5.17
C THR A 116 -19.41 -3.04 -4.17
N MET A 117 -18.87 -3.76 -3.16
CA MET A 117 -18.07 -3.18 -2.07
C MET A 117 -16.63 -3.69 -2.11
N LEU A 118 -15.68 -2.84 -1.69
CA LEU A 118 -14.25 -3.19 -1.63
C LEU A 118 -13.99 -4.37 -0.71
N MET A 119 -14.62 -4.39 0.47
CA MET A 119 -14.49 -5.49 1.44
C MET A 119 -15.12 -6.79 0.93
N ASN A 120 -16.11 -6.71 0.05
CA ASN A 120 -16.80 -7.87 -0.52
C ASN A 120 -16.18 -8.37 -1.83
N GLY A 121 -14.96 -7.95 -2.15
CA GLY A 121 -14.24 -8.44 -3.32
C GLY A 121 -14.11 -7.48 -4.50
N LYS A 122 -14.78 -6.32 -4.51
CA LYS A 122 -14.59 -5.27 -5.53
C LYS A 122 -13.12 -4.85 -5.65
N ALA A 123 -12.36 -4.93 -4.55
CA ALA A 123 -10.93 -4.66 -4.54
C ALA A 123 -10.13 -5.60 -5.45
N LYS A 124 -10.64 -6.80 -5.73
CA LYS A 124 -10.01 -7.81 -6.58
C LYS A 124 -10.25 -7.60 -8.08
N LEU A 125 -11.15 -6.69 -8.44
CA LEU A 125 -11.46 -6.44 -9.84
C LEU A 125 -10.34 -5.64 -10.50
N THR A 126 -10.05 -5.99 -11.74
CA THR A 126 -9.18 -5.21 -12.61
C THR A 126 -9.82 -3.85 -12.90
N ARG A 127 -9.03 -2.79 -12.86
CA ARG A 127 -9.50 -1.44 -13.12
C ARG A 127 -8.60 -0.74 -14.13
N LYS A 128 -9.19 0.01 -15.03
CA LYS A 128 -8.49 0.85 -16.00
C LYS A 128 -8.36 2.26 -15.45
N CYS A 129 -7.16 2.81 -15.49
CA CYS A 129 -6.93 4.19 -15.07
C CYS A 129 -7.37 5.15 -16.17
N PRO A 130 -8.21 6.17 -15.88
CA PRO A 130 -8.65 7.12 -16.89
C PRO A 130 -7.53 8.05 -17.38
N ASN A 131 -6.50 8.28 -16.57
CA ASN A 131 -5.41 9.20 -16.91
C ASN A 131 -4.30 8.58 -17.76
N CYS A 132 -3.88 7.35 -17.44
CA CYS A 132 -2.80 6.68 -18.18
C CYS A 132 -3.27 5.45 -18.98
N GLU A 133 -4.57 5.15 -18.96
CA GLU A 133 -5.25 4.05 -19.66
C GLU A 133 -4.73 2.63 -19.34
N ARG A 134 -3.79 2.51 -18.43
CA ARG A 134 -3.23 1.22 -18.01
C ARG A 134 -4.17 0.46 -17.10
N LEU A 135 -4.13 -0.87 -17.24
CA LEU A 135 -4.83 -1.78 -16.35
C LEU A 135 -4.08 -1.86 -15.01
N VAL A 136 -4.83 -1.70 -13.93
CA VAL A 136 -4.35 -1.80 -12.56
C VAL A 136 -4.88 -3.09 -11.97
N ASN A 137 -4.09 -3.78 -11.20
CA ASN A 137 -4.33 -5.07 -10.56
C ASN A 137 -3.96 -6.31 -11.38
N GLU A 138 -3.35 -6.17 -12.54
CA GLU A 138 -2.68 -7.33 -13.15
C GLU A 138 -1.39 -7.65 -12.37
N GLY A 139 -1.38 -8.79 -11.68
CA GLY A 139 -0.21 -9.28 -10.94
C GLY A 139 0.06 -8.62 -9.58
N HIS A 140 -0.83 -7.75 -9.08
CA HIS A 140 -0.74 -7.17 -7.75
C HIS A 140 -1.74 -7.80 -6.78
N ASP A 141 -1.47 -7.70 -5.46
CA ASP A 141 -2.44 -8.13 -4.45
C ASP A 141 -3.72 -7.33 -4.60
N LYS A 142 -4.81 -8.05 -4.90
CA LYS A 142 -6.13 -7.51 -5.20
C LYS A 142 -6.96 -7.33 -3.94
N THR A 143 -6.35 -7.17 -2.78
CA THR A 143 -7.08 -7.05 -1.52
C THR A 143 -7.27 -5.59 -1.11
N TYR A 144 -8.28 -5.39 -0.28
CA TYR A 144 -8.52 -4.15 0.42
C TYR A 144 -7.57 -4.02 1.61
N GLY A 145 -6.80 -2.93 1.71
CA GLY A 145 -5.79 -2.78 2.74
C GLY A 145 -5.28 -1.35 2.91
N THR A 146 -4.50 -1.13 3.95
CA THR A 146 -3.81 0.14 4.19
C THR A 146 -2.41 0.07 3.61
N ASP A 147 -2.09 0.96 2.69
CA ASP A 147 -0.80 1.00 2.03
C ASP A 147 0.24 1.72 2.88
N ILE A 148 1.38 1.08 3.08
CA ILE A 148 2.56 1.62 3.77
C ILE A 148 3.76 1.51 2.83
N HIS A 149 4.33 2.64 2.46
CA HIS A 149 5.45 2.74 1.53
C HIS A 149 6.72 3.11 2.27
N ILE A 150 7.75 2.26 2.14
CA ILE A 150 9.06 2.38 2.80
C ILE A 150 10.14 2.41 1.73
N GLY A 151 10.94 3.47 1.70
CA GLY A 151 12.05 3.61 0.77
C GLY A 151 13.38 3.31 1.45
N ILE A 152 14.24 2.52 0.80
CA ILE A 152 15.60 2.26 1.24
C ILE A 152 16.53 2.93 0.26
N VAL A 153 17.32 3.88 0.76
CA VAL A 153 18.14 4.79 -0.03
C VAL A 153 19.55 4.79 0.54
N GLY A 154 20.55 4.91 -0.31
CA GLY A 154 21.95 4.98 0.09
C GLY A 154 22.88 4.78 -1.11
N ALA A 155 24.18 4.93 -0.91
CA ALA A 155 25.18 4.78 -1.95
C ALA A 155 25.18 3.38 -2.58
N ARG A 156 25.82 3.23 -3.74
CA ARG A 156 26.04 1.93 -4.37
C ARG A 156 26.85 1.05 -3.40
N SER A 157 26.58 -0.25 -3.38
CA SER A 157 27.28 -1.25 -2.55
C SER A 157 27.20 -1.04 -1.03
N SER A 158 26.39 -0.08 -0.54
CA SER A 158 26.22 0.19 0.90
C SER A 158 25.44 -0.88 1.67
N GLY A 159 25.11 -2.01 1.06
CA GLY A 159 24.40 -3.11 1.73
C GLY A 159 22.86 -2.99 1.73
N LYS A 160 22.28 -2.04 0.97
CA LYS A 160 20.80 -1.85 0.91
C LYS A 160 20.01 -3.12 0.69
N SER A 161 20.31 -3.82 -0.39
CA SER A 161 19.60 -5.04 -0.77
C SER A 161 19.78 -6.15 0.27
N TYR A 162 20.99 -6.31 0.81
CA TYR A 162 21.25 -7.25 1.89
C TYR A 162 20.40 -6.94 3.13
N MET A 163 20.43 -5.70 3.58
CA MET A 163 19.65 -5.25 4.74
C MET A 163 18.14 -5.44 4.50
N LEU A 164 17.65 -5.09 3.30
CA LEU A 164 16.24 -5.24 2.96
C LEU A 164 15.79 -6.70 3.01
N TYR A 165 16.48 -7.58 2.28
CA TYR A 165 16.06 -8.98 2.18
C TYR A 165 16.23 -9.73 3.50
N SER A 166 17.31 -9.49 4.26
CA SER A 166 17.49 -10.04 5.60
C SER A 166 16.41 -9.54 6.58
N GLY A 167 16.06 -8.23 6.49
CA GLY A 167 15.00 -7.67 7.31
C GLY A 167 13.62 -8.24 6.97
N LEU A 168 13.33 -8.49 5.68
CA LEU A 168 12.08 -9.14 5.25
C LEU A 168 12.00 -10.60 5.71
N GLU A 169 13.12 -11.32 5.70
CA GLU A 169 13.22 -12.67 6.27
C GLU A 169 12.90 -12.65 7.77
N MET A 170 13.49 -11.72 8.53
CA MET A 170 13.22 -11.56 9.97
C MET A 170 11.74 -11.24 10.24
N LEU A 171 11.14 -10.33 9.48
CA LEU A 171 9.72 -10.04 9.58
C LEU A 171 8.84 -11.26 9.27
N SER A 172 9.22 -12.07 8.27
CA SER A 172 8.53 -13.31 7.94
C SER A 172 8.60 -14.32 9.06
N GLN A 173 9.76 -14.44 9.72
CA GLN A 173 9.93 -15.30 10.89
C GLN A 173 9.13 -14.78 12.10
N HIS A 174 9.10 -13.47 12.31
CA HIS A 174 8.41 -12.84 13.44
C HIS A 174 6.88 -12.96 13.35
N PHE A 175 6.31 -12.71 12.18
CA PHE A 175 4.86 -12.71 11.98
C PHE A 175 4.28 -14.02 11.43
N GLY A 176 5.11 -14.95 10.97
CA GLY A 176 4.69 -16.23 10.41
C GLY A 176 3.65 -16.08 9.30
N ASP A 177 2.57 -16.84 9.40
CA ASP A 177 1.50 -16.88 8.39
C ASP A 177 0.72 -15.57 8.24
N ASP A 178 0.86 -14.65 9.19
CA ASP A 178 0.23 -13.32 9.09
C ASP A 178 0.96 -12.38 8.11
N PHE A 179 2.19 -12.74 7.68
CA PHE A 179 3.04 -11.97 6.79
C PHE A 179 3.20 -12.69 5.45
N GLU A 180 2.29 -12.40 4.52
CA GLU A 180 2.22 -13.03 3.21
C GLU A 180 2.87 -12.15 2.14
N GLN A 181 3.73 -12.72 1.30
CA GLN A 181 4.19 -12.04 0.10
C GLN A 181 3.14 -12.13 -1.00
N THR A 182 2.84 -11.01 -1.66
CA THR A 182 1.67 -10.89 -2.55
C THR A 182 2.00 -10.99 -4.03
N ASP A 183 3.27 -10.91 -4.40
CA ASP A 183 3.74 -10.93 -5.79
C ASP A 183 4.60 -12.19 -6.04
N SER A 184 4.15 -13.05 -6.96
CA SER A 184 4.83 -14.30 -7.32
C SER A 184 6.26 -14.10 -7.84
N ASP A 185 6.48 -13.04 -8.64
CA ASP A 185 7.81 -12.70 -9.14
C ASP A 185 8.77 -12.30 -8.01
N SER A 186 8.24 -11.64 -6.99
CA SER A 186 9.00 -11.24 -5.80
C SER A 186 9.26 -12.42 -4.88
N ASN A 187 8.38 -13.42 -4.81
CA ASN A 187 8.57 -14.64 -4.03
C ASN A 187 9.81 -15.39 -4.47
N ASN A 188 9.92 -15.66 -5.77
CA ASN A 188 11.07 -16.35 -6.33
C ASN A 188 12.37 -15.55 -6.09
N LYS A 189 12.29 -14.22 -6.21
CA LYS A 189 13.43 -13.35 -5.97
C LYS A 189 13.84 -13.30 -4.50
N LEU A 190 12.88 -13.23 -3.57
CA LEU A 190 13.19 -13.24 -2.13
C LEU A 190 13.91 -14.53 -1.75
N ALA A 191 13.36 -15.69 -2.13
CA ALA A 191 13.95 -17.00 -1.82
C ALA A 191 15.37 -17.15 -2.41
N ASP A 192 15.58 -16.74 -3.69
CA ASP A 192 16.88 -16.80 -4.34
C ASP A 192 17.90 -15.87 -3.65
N VAL A 193 17.49 -14.64 -3.35
CA VAL A 193 18.36 -13.66 -2.70
C VAL A 193 18.69 -14.08 -1.27
N THR A 194 17.72 -14.56 -0.49
CA THR A 194 17.96 -15.06 0.86
C THR A 194 18.95 -16.24 0.84
N LYS A 195 18.79 -17.17 -0.11
CA LYS A 195 19.74 -18.26 -0.29
C LYS A 195 21.16 -17.78 -0.61
N ARG A 196 21.30 -16.77 -1.47
CA ARG A 196 22.61 -16.16 -1.78
C ARG A 196 23.21 -15.45 -0.57
N ILE A 197 22.40 -14.75 0.23
CA ILE A 197 22.87 -14.14 1.49
C ILE A 197 23.48 -15.19 2.42
N HIS A 198 22.77 -16.31 2.62
CA HIS A 198 23.26 -17.41 3.47
C HIS A 198 24.52 -18.08 2.92
N ASN A 199 24.68 -18.12 1.60
CA ASN A 199 25.89 -18.65 0.96
C ASN A 199 27.06 -17.66 0.91
N GLY A 200 26.86 -16.39 1.32
CA GLY A 200 27.85 -15.34 1.19
C GLY A 200 28.08 -14.84 -0.25
N ASP A 201 27.16 -15.17 -1.16
CA ASP A 201 27.25 -14.77 -2.57
C ASP A 201 26.87 -13.31 -2.76
N GLY A 202 27.57 -12.60 -3.65
CA GLY A 202 27.24 -11.20 -3.97
C GLY A 202 25.86 -11.04 -4.59
N ILE A 203 25.09 -10.06 -4.10
CA ILE A 203 23.82 -9.67 -4.71
C ILE A 203 24.06 -8.47 -5.63
N GLN A 204 23.90 -8.67 -6.93
CA GLN A 204 23.83 -7.55 -7.86
C GLN A 204 22.39 -7.07 -8.01
N THR A 205 22.11 -5.86 -7.57
CA THR A 205 20.83 -5.21 -7.81
C THR A 205 20.73 -4.94 -9.32
N ALA A 206 19.83 -5.63 -10.00
CA ALA A 206 19.65 -5.44 -11.44
C ALA A 206 19.24 -3.99 -11.75
N VAL A 207 20.08 -3.29 -12.52
CA VAL A 207 19.88 -1.89 -12.97
C VAL A 207 18.70 -1.78 -13.97
N LYS A 208 17.73 -2.70 -13.97
CA LYS A 208 16.57 -2.60 -14.83
C LYS A 208 15.65 -1.47 -14.39
N ASN A 209 15.30 -0.63 -15.33
CA ASN A 209 14.53 0.61 -15.32
C ASN A 209 13.17 0.64 -14.59
N ARG A 210 12.88 -0.26 -13.65
CA ARG A 210 11.61 -0.29 -12.92
C ARG A 210 11.85 -0.29 -11.42
N TYR A 211 11.36 0.74 -10.77
CA TYR A 211 11.22 0.80 -9.32
C TYR A 211 10.10 -0.16 -8.90
N LYS A 212 10.39 -1.46 -8.89
CA LYS A 212 9.40 -2.45 -8.45
C LYS A 212 9.52 -2.60 -6.93
N ALA A 213 8.43 -2.28 -6.22
CA ALA A 213 8.33 -2.56 -4.79
C ALA A 213 8.24 -4.07 -4.55
N ILE A 214 8.89 -4.53 -3.48
CA ILE A 214 8.61 -5.84 -2.91
C ILE A 214 7.38 -5.68 -2.02
N GLN A 215 6.35 -6.49 -2.25
CA GLN A 215 5.05 -6.30 -1.63
C GLN A 215 4.73 -7.41 -0.65
N PHE A 216 4.30 -7.02 0.54
CA PHE A 216 3.82 -7.93 1.57
C PHE A 216 2.46 -7.49 2.09
N LYS A 217 1.69 -8.45 2.53
CA LYS A 217 0.45 -8.27 3.24
C LYS A 217 0.64 -8.73 4.68
N LEU A 218 0.37 -7.85 5.61
CA LEU A 218 0.40 -8.15 7.04
C LEU A 218 -1.03 -8.14 7.59
N LYS A 219 -1.49 -9.28 8.05
CA LYS A 219 -2.76 -9.47 8.75
C LYS A 219 -2.57 -9.24 10.25
N ARG A 220 -3.58 -8.71 10.92
CA ARG A 220 -3.59 -8.57 12.38
C ARG A 220 -4.97 -8.96 12.91
N LYS A 221 -5.02 -9.80 13.95
CA LYS A 221 -6.26 -10.37 14.51
C LYS A 221 -7.27 -9.32 14.95
N TRP A 222 -6.79 -8.20 15.49
CA TRP A 222 -7.61 -7.10 15.99
C TRP A 222 -8.09 -6.13 14.88
N ARG A 223 -7.66 -6.33 13.62
CA ARG A 223 -7.94 -5.41 12.52
C ARG A 223 -8.53 -6.15 11.32
N PRO A 224 -9.75 -5.79 10.87
CA PRO A 224 -10.40 -6.45 9.73
C PRO A 224 -9.75 -6.10 8.39
N VAL A 225 -8.97 -5.00 8.34
CA VAL A 225 -8.30 -4.50 7.12
C VAL A 225 -6.80 -4.75 7.24
N PRO A 226 -6.18 -5.55 6.37
CA PRO A 226 -4.76 -5.82 6.41
C PRO A 226 -3.92 -4.58 6.07
N TYR A 227 -2.63 -4.65 6.35
CA TYR A 227 -1.65 -3.70 5.86
C TYR A 227 -1.01 -4.25 4.60
N HIS A 228 -0.80 -3.39 3.59
CA HIS A 228 0.03 -3.66 2.42
C HIS A 228 1.34 -2.89 2.57
N LEU A 229 2.42 -3.62 2.69
CA LEU A 229 3.76 -3.08 2.88
C LEU A 229 4.49 -3.09 1.54
N PHE A 230 4.95 -1.93 1.12
CA PHE A 230 5.71 -1.74 -0.12
C PHE A 230 7.13 -1.30 0.24
N PHE A 231 8.09 -2.17 -0.01
CA PHE A 231 9.50 -1.89 0.19
C PHE A 231 10.18 -1.60 -1.14
N TYR A 232 10.86 -0.47 -1.22
CA TYR A 232 11.53 -0.02 -2.43
C TYR A 232 13.04 -0.02 -2.21
N ASP A 233 13.74 -0.85 -2.97
CA ASP A 233 15.21 -0.85 -3.05
C ASP A 233 15.63 0.14 -4.14
N VAL A 234 16.05 1.34 -3.74
CA VAL A 234 16.41 2.40 -4.67
C VAL A 234 17.90 2.32 -4.99
N ALA A 235 18.21 2.05 -6.27
CA ALA A 235 19.59 1.97 -6.73
C ALA A 235 20.33 3.31 -6.55
N GLY A 236 21.44 3.30 -5.80
CA GLY A 236 22.24 4.49 -5.50
C GLY A 236 22.83 5.17 -6.74
N GLU A 237 23.09 4.41 -7.81
CA GLU A 237 23.61 4.92 -9.10
C GLU A 237 22.68 5.94 -9.77
N LYS A 238 21.41 5.90 -9.46
CA LYS A 238 20.40 6.81 -10.05
C LYS A 238 20.38 8.19 -9.38
N PHE A 239 21.03 8.34 -8.23
CA PHE A 239 21.17 9.66 -7.61
C PHE A 239 22.22 10.53 -8.31
N ASN A 240 23.23 9.92 -8.96
CA ASN A 240 24.31 10.64 -9.61
C ASN A 240 24.06 10.93 -11.11
N ALA A 241 23.01 10.38 -11.71
CA ALA A 241 22.71 10.59 -13.11
C ALA A 241 21.76 11.79 -13.28
N SER A 242 22.26 12.87 -13.85
CA SER A 242 21.50 14.06 -14.29
C SER A 242 20.49 13.81 -15.42
N THR A 243 20.24 12.55 -15.77
CA THR A 243 19.35 12.14 -16.84
C THR A 243 17.93 11.91 -16.36
N ASN A 244 16.97 12.38 -17.16
CA ASN A 244 15.51 12.27 -17.04
C ASN A 244 15.06 11.10 -16.13
N LYS A 245 14.78 11.41 -14.86
CA LYS A 245 14.23 10.43 -13.93
C LYS A 245 12.89 9.99 -14.47
N SER A 246 12.70 8.68 -14.61
CA SER A 246 11.45 8.15 -15.12
C SER A 246 10.30 8.57 -14.20
N GLN A 247 9.16 8.90 -14.76
CA GLN A 247 7.95 9.28 -14.01
C GLN A 247 7.62 8.27 -12.89
N ALA A 248 7.93 6.98 -13.09
CA ALA A 248 7.77 5.93 -12.08
C ALA A 248 8.66 6.13 -10.82
N ALA A 249 9.83 6.73 -10.97
CA ALA A 249 10.69 7.06 -9.83
C ALA A 249 10.10 8.20 -8.98
N LEU A 250 9.58 9.23 -9.65
CA LEU A 250 8.95 10.38 -8.98
C LEU A 250 7.68 9.94 -8.24
N GLU A 251 6.91 9.00 -8.81
CA GLU A 251 5.72 8.45 -8.16
C GLU A 251 6.02 7.70 -6.87
N PHE A 252 7.13 6.96 -6.82
CA PHE A 252 7.59 6.32 -5.60
C PHE A 252 7.79 7.36 -4.48
N TYR A 253 8.54 8.43 -4.76
CA TYR A 253 8.81 9.47 -3.77
C TYR A 253 7.56 10.22 -3.31
N ASN A 254 6.51 10.27 -4.14
CA ASN A 254 5.23 10.83 -3.75
C ASN A 254 4.51 10.05 -2.64
N LYS A 255 4.73 8.72 -2.57
CA LYS A 255 4.00 7.83 -1.66
C LYS A 255 4.78 7.50 -0.40
N VAL A 256 6.10 7.53 -0.46
CA VAL A 256 6.97 7.12 0.65
C VAL A 256 6.74 8.01 1.88
N LYS A 257 6.53 7.40 3.03
CA LYS A 257 6.37 8.10 4.32
C LYS A 257 7.51 7.82 5.29
N THR A 258 8.29 6.78 5.03
CA THR A 258 9.50 6.43 5.77
C THR A 258 10.64 6.19 4.80
N VAL A 259 11.75 6.82 5.03
CA VAL A 259 13.00 6.60 4.30
C VAL A 259 14.02 6.01 5.25
N VAL A 260 14.61 4.89 4.91
CA VAL A 260 15.79 4.34 5.55
C VAL A 260 16.98 4.75 4.71
N PHE A 261 17.78 5.68 5.24
CA PHE A 261 18.98 6.16 4.58
C PHE A 261 20.20 5.40 5.11
N ILE A 262 20.89 4.70 4.22
CA ILE A 262 21.97 3.80 4.58
C ILE A 262 23.31 4.47 4.43
N ILE A 263 24.12 4.39 5.47
CA ILE A 263 25.52 4.75 5.52
C ILE A 263 26.34 3.46 5.67
N ASP A 264 27.31 3.30 4.80
CA ASP A 264 28.32 2.24 4.92
C ASP A 264 29.60 2.85 5.49
N PRO A 265 29.96 2.54 6.74
CA PRO A 265 31.17 3.08 7.36
C PRO A 265 32.45 2.73 6.62
N THR A 266 32.47 1.62 5.86
CA THR A 266 33.65 1.21 5.08
C THR A 266 33.90 2.06 3.84
N MET A 267 32.98 2.93 3.47
CA MET A 267 33.05 3.85 2.32
C MET A 267 33.33 5.30 2.71
N THR A 268 33.48 5.58 4.00
CA THR A 268 33.85 6.87 4.52
C THR A 268 35.39 6.98 4.65
N ASP A 269 35.95 8.11 5.09
CA ASP A 269 37.36 8.25 5.34
C ASP A 269 37.82 7.34 6.51
N ILE A 270 38.28 6.16 6.13
CA ILE A 270 38.59 5.03 7.03
C ILE A 270 39.73 5.35 7.99
N ASP A 271 40.61 6.30 7.64
CA ASP A 271 41.75 6.70 8.45
C ASP A 271 41.35 7.24 9.85
N LYS A 272 40.04 7.56 10.03
CA LYS A 272 39.49 8.07 11.29
C LYS A 272 38.80 6.99 12.13
N VAL A 273 38.50 5.83 11.57
CA VAL A 273 37.84 4.73 12.28
C VAL A 273 38.89 3.76 12.77
N VAL A 274 38.95 3.52 14.09
CA VAL A 274 39.88 2.52 14.65
C VAL A 274 39.42 1.12 14.17
N PRO A 275 40.21 0.45 13.31
CA PRO A 275 39.78 -0.81 12.73
C PRO A 275 39.82 -1.94 13.76
N SER A 276 38.73 -2.71 13.88
CA SER A 276 38.74 -4.03 14.53
C SER A 276 39.53 -5.04 13.66
N ASP A 277 39.91 -6.16 14.26
CA ASP A 277 40.55 -7.24 13.49
C ASP A 277 39.65 -7.73 12.36
N ALA A 278 38.34 -7.87 12.63
CA ALA A 278 37.32 -8.27 11.63
C ALA A 278 37.20 -7.27 10.50
N PHE A 279 37.27 -5.95 10.82
CA PHE A 279 37.27 -4.89 9.82
C PHE A 279 38.54 -4.93 8.96
N THR A 280 39.69 -5.11 9.59
CA THR A 280 40.99 -5.20 8.90
C THR A 280 41.03 -6.41 7.95
N GLU A 281 40.52 -7.58 8.39
CA GLU A 281 40.45 -8.79 7.58
C GLU A 281 39.48 -8.63 6.41
N TRP A 282 38.30 -8.07 6.67
CA TRP A 282 37.31 -7.75 5.64
C TRP A 282 37.90 -6.80 4.58
N PHE A 283 38.61 -5.75 5.03
CA PHE A 283 39.21 -4.75 4.16
C PHE A 283 40.34 -5.35 3.30
N LYS A 284 41.16 -6.23 3.86
CA LYS A 284 42.20 -6.97 3.10
C LYS A 284 41.57 -7.79 1.98
N LYS A 285 40.40 -8.38 2.23
CA LYS A 285 39.69 -9.23 1.27
C LYS A 285 38.94 -8.45 0.20
N HIS A 286 38.42 -7.26 0.52
CA HIS A 286 37.52 -6.51 -0.34
C HIS A 286 38.05 -5.10 -0.70
N GLY A 287 39.18 -4.71 -0.18
CA GLY A 287 39.63 -3.37 0.08
C GLY A 287 39.98 -2.45 -1.08
N ASN A 288 39.80 -2.83 -2.32
CA ASN A 288 39.97 -1.91 -3.45
C ASN A 288 38.71 -1.72 -4.29
N GLN A 289 37.56 -2.17 -3.81
CA GLN A 289 36.29 -2.05 -4.54
C GLN A 289 35.46 -0.82 -4.12
N SER A 290 35.92 -0.06 -3.11
CA SER A 290 35.18 1.10 -2.63
C SER A 290 35.61 2.35 -3.37
N GLU A 291 34.96 2.69 -4.46
CA GLU A 291 34.88 4.11 -4.83
C GLU A 291 34.34 4.86 -3.62
N LYS A 292 35.07 5.90 -3.14
CA LYS A 292 34.56 6.78 -2.09
C LYS A 292 33.25 7.37 -2.55
N TYR A 293 32.17 7.07 -1.83
CA TYR A 293 30.85 7.55 -2.17
C TYR A 293 30.52 8.82 -1.39
N ASP A 294 30.03 9.81 -2.10
CA ASP A 294 29.52 11.04 -1.53
C ASP A 294 28.17 10.79 -0.84
N THR A 295 28.21 10.43 0.44
CA THR A 295 27.05 10.25 1.30
C THR A 295 26.24 11.54 1.45
N GLU A 296 26.91 12.68 1.57
CA GLU A 296 26.28 13.99 1.71
C GLU A 296 25.56 14.39 0.41
N GLY A 297 26.23 14.21 -0.74
CA GLY A 297 25.60 14.45 -2.04
C GLY A 297 24.39 13.53 -2.29
N THR A 298 24.46 12.27 -1.89
CA THR A 298 23.33 11.35 -1.99
C THR A 298 22.12 11.82 -1.18
N LEU A 299 22.33 12.32 0.05
CA LEU A 299 21.25 12.85 0.90
C LEU A 299 20.71 14.17 0.33
N SER A 300 21.58 15.05 -0.13
CA SER A 300 21.20 16.31 -0.77
C SER A 300 20.32 16.06 -2.00
N GLU A 301 20.69 15.12 -2.83
CA GLU A 301 19.91 14.76 -4.01
C GLU A 301 18.56 14.14 -3.63
N LEU A 302 18.49 13.29 -2.59
CA LEU A 302 17.22 12.79 -2.04
C LEU A 302 16.31 13.95 -1.63
N LYS A 303 16.84 14.94 -0.89
CA LYS A 303 16.08 16.14 -0.48
C LYS A 303 15.61 16.94 -1.70
N ASN A 304 16.47 17.13 -2.68
CA ASN A 304 16.14 17.83 -3.93
C ASN A 304 15.01 17.13 -4.68
N ILE A 305 15.05 15.79 -4.82
CA ILE A 305 13.97 15.02 -5.44
C ILE A 305 12.67 15.23 -4.69
N LEU A 306 12.68 15.07 -3.38
CA LEU A 306 11.48 15.19 -2.55
C LEU A 306 10.87 16.59 -2.64
N THR A 307 11.68 17.63 -2.54
CA THR A 307 11.20 19.02 -2.44
C THR A 307 10.96 19.67 -3.80
N GLN A 308 11.87 19.54 -4.73
CA GLN A 308 11.83 20.25 -6.00
C GLN A 308 11.09 19.47 -7.11
N GLN A 309 11.32 18.16 -7.20
CA GLN A 309 10.75 17.37 -8.28
C GLN A 309 9.38 16.81 -7.95
N VAL A 310 9.14 16.47 -6.68
CA VAL A 310 7.88 15.87 -6.19
C VAL A 310 7.01 16.90 -5.46
N GLY A 311 7.58 18.01 -4.99
CA GLY A 311 6.86 19.06 -4.27
C GLY A 311 6.42 18.67 -2.85
N ARG A 312 7.07 17.67 -2.24
CA ARG A 312 6.76 17.22 -0.88
C ARG A 312 7.63 17.94 0.15
N LYS A 313 7.06 18.18 1.31
CA LYS A 313 7.80 18.70 2.46
C LYS A 313 8.53 17.55 3.17
N THR A 314 9.80 17.74 3.50
CA THR A 314 10.56 16.79 4.31
C THR A 314 9.90 16.54 5.67
N LYS A 315 9.22 17.55 6.22
CA LYS A 315 8.43 17.49 7.47
C LYS A 315 7.26 16.48 7.45
N ASP A 316 6.94 15.89 6.30
CA ASP A 316 5.90 14.85 6.17
C ASP A 316 6.50 13.43 6.11
N ILE A 317 7.84 13.32 6.18
CA ILE A 317 8.58 12.09 5.98
C ILE A 317 9.43 11.79 7.20
N ASP A 318 9.35 10.57 7.71
CA ASP A 318 10.22 10.06 8.75
C ASP A 318 11.49 9.51 8.10
N ILE A 319 12.67 9.85 8.63
CA ILE A 319 13.95 9.34 8.14
C ILE A 319 14.68 8.55 9.23
N ILE A 320 15.25 7.42 8.85
CA ILE A 320 16.06 6.58 9.73
C ILE A 320 17.45 6.49 9.11
N ILE A 321 18.44 7.02 9.80
CA ILE A 321 19.84 6.92 9.40
C ILE A 321 20.39 5.61 9.94
N THR A 322 20.85 4.75 9.05
CA THR A 322 21.25 3.39 9.41
C THR A 322 22.67 3.11 8.95
N CYS A 323 23.57 2.83 9.90
CA CYS A 323 24.88 2.29 9.60
C CYS A 323 24.79 0.77 9.37
N THR A 324 25.34 0.29 8.25
CA THR A 324 25.41 -1.15 7.92
C THR A 324 26.74 -1.75 8.34
N LYS A 325 26.85 -3.09 8.21
CA LYS A 325 28.09 -3.85 8.50
C LYS A 325 28.57 -3.71 9.96
N LYS A 326 27.63 -3.64 10.92
CA LYS A 326 27.95 -3.60 12.35
C LYS A 326 28.83 -4.78 12.80
N ASP A 327 28.67 -5.93 12.15
CA ASP A 327 29.48 -7.16 12.35
C ASP A 327 30.97 -6.98 12.11
N LEU A 328 31.39 -5.91 11.46
CA LEU A 328 32.83 -5.58 11.32
C LEU A 328 33.43 -4.94 12.58
N GLY A 329 32.66 -4.80 13.66
CA GLY A 329 33.14 -4.36 14.96
C GLY A 329 33.65 -2.92 15.04
N TYR A 330 33.29 -2.07 14.07
CA TYR A 330 33.75 -0.65 14.04
C TYR A 330 33.22 0.19 15.22
N LEU A 331 32.16 -0.27 15.88
CA LEU A 331 31.57 0.38 17.05
C LEU A 331 32.18 -0.16 18.36
N GLU A 332 32.80 -1.32 18.36
CA GLU A 332 33.37 -1.98 19.54
C GLU A 332 34.65 -1.35 20.00
N ASN A 333 35.46 -0.88 19.06
CA ASN A 333 36.74 -0.21 19.33
C ASN A 333 36.60 1.30 19.55
N SER A 334 35.42 1.85 19.31
CA SER A 334 35.10 3.20 19.71
C SER A 334 34.77 3.22 21.22
N ASN A 335 34.91 4.36 21.91
CA ASN A 335 34.52 4.50 23.33
C ASN A 335 33.03 4.23 23.60
N TYR A 336 32.31 3.51 22.70
CA TYR A 336 30.92 3.21 22.71
C TYR A 336 30.66 1.76 23.15
N THR A 337 29.99 1.60 24.28
CA THR A 337 29.62 0.29 24.84
C THR A 337 28.46 -0.37 24.09
N TYR A 338 28.28 -1.66 24.27
CA TYR A 338 27.39 -2.55 23.51
C TYR A 338 25.88 -2.19 23.44
N ASP A 339 25.36 -1.42 24.41
CA ASP A 339 23.99 -0.90 24.36
C ASP A 339 23.96 0.44 23.60
N LEU A 340 24.00 0.34 22.29
CA LEU A 340 23.98 1.50 21.39
C LEU A 340 22.60 2.15 21.41
N ASP A 341 22.47 3.22 22.15
CA ASP A 341 21.33 4.11 21.98
C ASP A 341 21.46 4.98 20.72
N GLU A 342 20.38 5.58 20.29
CA GLU A 342 20.35 6.42 19.09
C GLU A 342 21.35 7.60 19.18
N ASN A 343 21.62 8.12 20.36
CA ASN A 343 22.52 9.25 20.56
C ASN A 343 23.99 8.83 20.33
N MET A 344 24.35 7.63 20.76
CA MET A 344 25.69 7.09 20.49
C MET A 344 25.92 6.89 19.00
N ILE A 345 24.94 6.32 18.29
CA ILE A 345 25.04 6.13 16.83
C ILE A 345 25.13 7.48 16.13
N LYS A 346 24.30 8.46 16.53
CA LYS A 346 24.35 9.82 16.01
C LYS A 346 25.72 10.45 16.21
N LYS A 347 26.33 10.31 17.39
CA LYS A 347 27.65 10.83 17.72
C LYS A 347 28.72 10.14 16.90
N PHE A 348 28.65 8.80 16.75
CA PHE A 348 29.56 8.05 15.89
C PHE A 348 29.52 8.57 14.44
N ILE A 349 28.34 8.78 13.87
CA ILE A 349 28.18 9.29 12.51
C ILE A 349 28.77 10.69 12.38
N SER A 350 28.54 11.59 13.36
CA SER A 350 29.01 12.98 13.28
C SER A 350 30.48 13.14 13.54
N GLU A 351 31.03 12.45 14.53
CA GLU A 351 32.40 12.66 15.04
C GLU A 351 33.39 11.69 14.40
N GLU A 352 33.09 10.38 14.44
CA GLU A 352 34.02 9.35 13.95
C GLU A 352 34.01 9.24 12.42
N LEU A 353 32.79 9.22 11.81
CA LEU A 353 32.69 9.20 10.35
C LEU A 353 32.84 10.57 9.70
N GLY A 354 32.90 11.66 10.49
CA GLY A 354 33.02 13.02 9.99
C GLY A 354 31.83 13.53 9.21
N LEU A 355 30.63 12.90 9.37
CA LEU A 355 29.42 13.20 8.61
C LEU A 355 28.45 14.13 9.38
N ALA A 356 28.98 15.14 10.08
CA ALA A 356 28.20 16.14 10.81
C ALA A 356 27.17 16.85 9.90
N ASN A 357 27.50 17.10 8.65
CA ASN A 357 26.60 17.72 7.69
C ASN A 357 25.36 16.85 7.36
N VAL A 358 25.54 15.53 7.33
CA VAL A 358 24.41 14.59 7.19
C VAL A 358 23.44 14.75 8.35
N ILE A 359 23.97 14.76 9.60
CA ILE A 359 23.16 14.91 10.81
C ILE A 359 22.40 16.24 10.81
N ASN A 360 23.06 17.33 10.43
CA ASN A 360 22.43 18.65 10.33
C ASN A 360 21.34 18.68 9.25
N SER A 361 21.64 18.10 8.09
CA SER A 361 20.72 18.09 6.94
C SER A 361 19.44 17.31 7.19
N VAL A 362 19.44 16.28 8.05
CA VAL A 362 18.23 15.48 8.32
C VAL A 362 17.30 16.11 9.36
N SER A 363 17.71 17.16 10.05
CA SER A 363 16.89 17.85 11.07
C SER A 363 15.57 18.41 10.53
N ASP A 364 15.47 18.64 9.21
CA ASP A 364 14.26 19.14 8.55
C ASP A 364 13.16 18.07 8.36
N PHE A 365 13.49 16.79 8.59
CA PHE A 365 12.51 15.72 8.45
C PHE A 365 11.56 15.69 9.64
N LYS A 366 10.40 15.02 9.47
CA LYS A 366 9.34 14.91 10.49
C LYS A 366 9.85 14.27 11.79
N SER A 367 10.58 13.18 11.65
CA SER A 367 11.29 12.50 12.73
C SER A 367 12.59 11.93 12.19
N VAL A 368 13.60 11.88 13.04
CA VAL A 368 14.91 11.31 12.72
C VAL A 368 15.23 10.27 13.77
N SER A 369 15.57 9.05 13.35
CA SER A 369 16.04 7.97 14.21
C SER A 369 17.37 7.44 13.68
N TYR A 370 18.16 6.83 14.55
CA TYR A 370 19.48 6.31 14.20
C TYR A 370 19.55 4.82 14.56
N ALA A 371 20.17 4.02 13.68
CA ALA A 371 20.36 2.60 13.89
C ALA A 371 21.74 2.13 13.37
N ALA A 372 22.25 1.06 13.95
CA ALA A 372 23.40 0.33 13.41
C ALA A 372 23.03 -1.16 13.34
N VAL A 373 23.18 -1.75 12.15
CA VAL A 373 22.71 -3.11 11.86
C VAL A 373 23.72 -3.93 11.09
N SER A 374 23.63 -5.24 11.22
CA SER A 374 24.24 -6.19 10.30
C SER A 374 23.16 -7.00 9.60
N ALA A 375 23.38 -7.27 8.32
CA ALA A 375 22.50 -8.13 7.51
C ALA A 375 23.04 -9.58 7.43
N THR A 376 24.30 -9.80 7.73
CA THR A 376 25.03 -11.06 7.53
C THR A 376 25.48 -11.72 8.83
N ALA A 377 25.44 -10.99 9.96
CA ALA A 377 25.79 -11.53 11.26
C ALA A 377 24.83 -12.66 11.71
N GLU A 378 25.30 -13.54 12.60
CA GLU A 378 24.45 -14.54 13.26
C GLU A 378 23.38 -13.84 14.13
N ASP A 379 23.77 -12.82 14.90
CA ASP A 379 22.82 -11.97 15.63
C ASP A 379 22.34 -10.80 14.78
N ARG A 380 21.11 -10.93 14.29
CA ARG A 380 20.40 -9.92 13.51
C ARG A 380 19.31 -9.18 14.31
N SER A 381 19.35 -9.25 15.64
CA SER A 381 18.32 -8.65 16.51
C SER A 381 18.17 -7.14 16.32
N ALA A 382 19.27 -6.44 16.07
CA ALA A 382 19.24 -5.00 15.77
C ALA A 382 18.51 -4.71 14.45
N LEU A 383 18.67 -5.57 13.45
CA LEU A 383 17.96 -5.46 12.17
C LEU A 383 16.46 -5.72 12.33
N GLU A 384 16.09 -6.76 13.09
CA GLU A 384 14.70 -7.04 13.42
C GLU A 384 14.06 -5.84 14.14
N LYS A 385 14.70 -5.33 15.20
CA LYS A 385 14.24 -4.14 15.92
C LYS A 385 14.04 -2.94 15.01
N LEU A 386 14.95 -2.70 14.06
CA LEU A 386 14.83 -1.62 13.09
C LEU A 386 13.53 -1.76 12.28
N PHE A 387 13.28 -2.93 11.69
CA PHE A 387 12.08 -3.15 10.87
C PHE A 387 10.80 -3.11 11.70
N LEU A 388 10.78 -3.67 12.89
CA LEU A 388 9.64 -3.58 13.81
C LEU A 388 9.37 -2.12 14.22
N ASN A 389 10.41 -1.32 14.49
CA ASN A 389 10.26 0.10 14.79
C ASN A 389 9.68 0.89 13.61
N ILE A 390 10.10 0.61 12.37
CA ILE A 390 9.51 1.20 11.17
C ILE A 390 8.00 0.92 11.12
N LEU A 391 7.60 -0.32 11.34
CA LEU A 391 6.19 -0.71 11.34
C LEU A 391 5.41 -0.07 12.50
N LYS A 392 6.01 -0.01 13.70
CA LYS A 392 5.42 0.65 14.88
C LYS A 392 5.20 2.15 14.65
N GLN A 393 6.16 2.86 14.05
CA GLN A 393 6.02 4.27 13.68
C GLN A 393 4.88 4.50 12.67
N ARG A 394 4.50 3.48 11.89
CA ARG A 394 3.34 3.49 10.98
C ARG A 394 2.04 3.06 11.64
N GLY A 395 2.01 2.93 12.96
CA GLY A 395 0.82 2.59 13.74
C GLY A 395 0.47 1.11 13.72
N ILE A 396 1.39 0.24 13.31
CA ILE A 396 1.20 -1.20 13.41
C ILE A 396 1.53 -1.63 14.84
N LYS A 397 0.55 -2.22 15.52
CA LYS A 397 0.75 -2.83 16.83
C LYS A 397 1.49 -4.16 16.69
N MET A 398 2.42 -4.45 17.58
CA MET A 398 3.31 -5.61 17.52
C MET A 398 2.81 -6.81 18.34
N ASP A 399 1.62 -6.67 18.95
CA ASP A 399 1.02 -7.71 19.82
C ASP A 399 0.56 -8.93 19.00
#